data_3644f15ca9aec69e3b7b729a3775765d
#
_entry.id   3644f15ca9aec69e3b7b729a3775765d
#
_cell.length_a   1.000
_cell.length_b   1.000
_cell.length_c   1.000
_cell.angle_alpha   90.00
_cell.angle_beta   90.00
_cell.angle_gamma   90.00
#
_symmetry.space_group_name_H-M   'P 1'
#
loop_
_entity.id
_entity.type
_entity.pdbx_description
1 polymer ?
#
loop_
_entity_poly.entity_id
_entity_poly.type
_entity_poly.pdbx_seq_one_letter_code
_entity_poly.pdbx_strand_id
1 'polypeptide(L)' 'MKKSIDFALDDHPDDDELPGTAWAVSIVDDCEGCADLRVEVNVEERGRNGEGLTMHLAPASARRLAAAIAAALKEIGEA' A
#
# COMPACT_ATOMS: atom_id res chain seq x y z
N MET A 1 0.21 4.49 17.47
CA MET A 1 -1.14 4.10 17.02
C MET A 1 -1.08 3.60 15.59
N LYS A 2 -1.80 2.56 15.30
CA LYS A 2 -1.90 2.05 13.93
C LYS A 2 -3.36 1.66 13.65
N LYS A 3 -3.91 2.16 12.55
CA LYS A 3 -5.26 1.83 12.14
C LYS A 3 -5.25 1.28 10.73
N SER A 4 -5.70 0.04 10.58
CA SER A 4 -5.82 -0.60 9.27
C SER A 4 -6.98 0.03 8.49
N ILE A 5 -6.74 0.37 7.23
CA ILE A 5 -7.76 0.95 6.36
C ILE A 5 -8.27 -0.11 5.38
N ASP A 6 -7.36 -0.77 4.68
CA ASP A 6 -7.74 -1.77 3.68
C ASP A 6 -6.56 -2.69 3.38
N PHE A 7 -6.87 -3.88 2.92
CA PHE A 7 -5.86 -4.81 2.45
C PHE A 7 -6.49 -5.74 1.43
N ALA A 8 -5.69 -6.25 0.52
CA ALA A 8 -6.17 -7.18 -0.50
C ALA A 8 -5.01 -7.92 -1.12
N LEU A 9 -5.34 -8.98 -1.83
CA LEU A 9 -4.39 -9.67 -2.70
C LEU A 9 -4.36 -8.94 -4.04
N ASP A 10 -3.23 -9.05 -4.73
CA ASP A 10 -3.14 -8.49 -6.08
C ASP A 10 -3.87 -9.41 -7.08
N ASP A 11 -3.93 -8.96 -8.33
CA ASP A 11 -4.61 -9.68 -9.41
C ASP A 11 -3.61 -10.38 -10.34
N HIS A 12 -2.41 -10.62 -9.86
CA HIS A 12 -1.39 -11.30 -10.64
C HIS A 12 -1.82 -12.75 -10.89
N PRO A 13 -1.69 -13.24 -12.13
CA PRO A 13 -2.05 -14.64 -12.42
C PRO A 13 -1.24 -15.60 -11.55
N ASP A 14 -1.89 -16.68 -11.11
CA ASP A 14 -1.22 -17.73 -10.35
C ASP A 14 -0.17 -18.40 -11.23
N ASP A 15 1.07 -18.26 -10.82
CA ASP A 15 2.21 -18.85 -11.51
C ASP A 15 3.15 -19.39 -10.43
N ASP A 16 3.54 -20.64 -10.56
CA ASP A 16 4.43 -21.28 -9.59
C ASP A 16 5.79 -20.56 -9.47
N GLU A 17 6.20 -19.86 -10.52
CA GLU A 17 7.47 -19.14 -10.54
C GLU A 17 7.36 -17.71 -10.04
N LEU A 18 6.16 -17.13 -10.06
CA LEU A 18 5.92 -15.75 -9.64
C LEU A 18 4.74 -15.72 -8.68
N PRO A 19 5.00 -15.91 -7.40
CA PRO A 19 3.92 -15.85 -6.42
C PRO A 19 3.28 -14.47 -6.40
N GLY A 20 1.99 -14.43 -6.12
CA GLY A 20 1.25 -13.18 -6.01
C GLY A 20 1.67 -12.40 -4.78
N THR A 21 1.21 -11.16 -4.70
CA THR A 21 1.47 -10.28 -3.57
C THR A 21 0.18 -9.88 -2.88
N ALA A 22 0.33 -9.41 -1.66
CA ALA A 22 -0.74 -8.80 -0.89
C ALA A 22 -0.31 -7.38 -0.52
N TRP A 23 -1.26 -6.47 -0.44
CA TRP A 23 -0.97 -5.11 -0.01
C TRP A 23 -1.86 -4.74 1.16
N ALA A 24 -1.39 -3.79 1.96
CA ALA A 24 -2.17 -3.25 3.06
C ALA A 24 -1.90 -1.75 3.19
N VAL A 25 -2.95 -1.01 3.49
CA VAL A 25 -2.86 0.44 3.74
C VAL A 25 -3.34 0.69 5.16
N SER A 26 -2.55 1.43 5.91
CA SER A 26 -2.85 1.76 7.30
C SER A 26 -2.50 3.21 7.59
N ILE A 27 -3.05 3.73 8.67
CA ILE A 27 -2.63 5.02 9.23
C ILE A 27 -1.71 4.70 10.40
N VAL A 28 -0.55 5.34 10.46
CA VAL A 28 0.39 5.15 11.56
C VAL A 28 0.83 6.50 12.11
N ASP A 29 1.18 6.50 13.37
CA ASP A 29 1.76 7.63 14.07
C ASP A 29 3.21 7.25 14.37
N ASP A 30 4.14 7.84 13.64
CA ASP A 30 5.57 7.50 13.74
C ASP A 30 6.26 8.19 14.91
N CYS A 31 5.58 9.07 15.60
CA CYS A 31 6.20 9.88 16.64
C CYS A 31 5.30 9.97 17.87
N GLU A 32 5.82 9.55 19.02
CA GLU A 32 5.11 9.73 20.29
C GLU A 32 5.04 11.23 20.62
N GLY A 33 3.83 11.73 20.81
CA GLY A 33 3.60 13.12 21.13
C GLY A 33 3.62 14.06 19.94
N CYS A 34 3.84 13.54 18.74
CA CYS A 34 3.72 14.33 17.50
C CYS A 34 2.34 14.11 16.90
N ALA A 35 1.84 15.11 16.18
CA ALA A 35 0.60 14.98 15.43
C ALA A 35 0.86 14.52 13.99
N ASP A 36 2.02 13.96 13.72
CA ASP A 36 2.45 13.58 12.39
C ASP A 36 1.92 12.19 12.01
N LEU A 37 0.77 12.17 11.37
CA LEU A 37 0.23 10.94 10.85
C LEU A 37 0.83 10.63 9.48
N ARG A 38 1.06 9.36 9.23
CA ARG A 38 1.59 8.85 7.97
C ARG A 38 0.65 7.79 7.41
N VAL A 39 0.66 7.65 6.10
CA VAL A 39 0.01 6.52 5.44
C VAL A 39 1.07 5.43 5.28
N GLU A 40 0.81 4.27 5.84
CA GLU A 40 1.70 3.12 5.69
C GLU A 40 1.17 2.23 4.58
N VAL A 41 2.01 1.94 3.62
CA VAL A 41 1.70 0.99 2.56
C VAL A 41 2.67 -0.18 2.67
N ASN A 42 2.12 -1.36 2.87
CA ASN A 42 2.91 -2.59 2.99
C ASN A 42 2.62 -3.49 1.78
N VAL A 43 3.66 -4.10 1.24
CA VAL A 43 3.54 -5.07 0.16
C VAL A 43 4.30 -6.32 0.56
N GLU A 44 3.62 -7.46 0.55
CA GLU A 44 4.20 -8.74 0.94
C GLU A 44 3.96 -9.79 -0.15
N GLU A 45 4.90 -10.71 -0.28
CA GLU A 45 4.71 -11.90 -1.09
C GLU A 45 3.73 -12.84 -0.37
N ARG A 46 2.80 -13.45 -1.09
CA ARG A 46 1.87 -14.41 -0.50
C ARG A 46 2.63 -15.55 0.17
N GLY A 47 2.22 -15.87 1.39
CA GLY A 47 2.84 -16.95 2.15
C GLY A 47 4.08 -16.53 2.91
N ARG A 48 4.51 -15.28 2.82
CA ARG A 48 5.67 -14.76 3.53
C ARG A 48 5.30 -13.59 4.43
N ASN A 49 4.39 -13.84 5.35
CA ASN A 49 3.94 -12.81 6.27
C ASN A 49 5.10 -12.25 7.08
N GLY A 50 5.17 -10.93 7.14
CA GLY A 50 6.20 -10.23 7.90
C GLY A 50 7.49 -9.99 7.14
N GLU A 51 7.60 -10.45 5.90
CA GLU A 51 8.80 -10.26 5.07
C GLU A 51 8.58 -9.26 3.94
N GLY A 52 7.62 -8.37 4.08
CA GLY A 52 7.29 -7.40 3.06
C GLY A 52 8.10 -6.12 3.17
N LEU A 53 7.87 -5.23 2.22
CA LEU A 53 8.39 -3.87 2.22
C LEU A 53 7.31 -2.92 2.71
N THR A 54 7.69 -1.96 3.51
CA THR A 54 6.77 -1.00 4.09
C THR A 54 7.22 0.42 3.76
N MET A 55 6.31 1.22 3.21
CA MET A 55 6.54 2.65 2.98
C MET A 55 5.73 3.46 3.98
N HIS A 56 6.32 4.53 4.47
CA HIS A 56 5.60 5.54 5.27
C HIS A 56 5.53 6.82 4.45
N LEU A 57 4.33 7.23 4.09
CA LEU A 57 4.10 8.37 3.21
C LEU A 57 3.47 9.52 3.99
N ALA A 58 4.08 10.71 3.87
CA ALA A 58 3.43 11.93 4.33
C ALA A 58 2.16 12.17 3.49
N PRO A 59 1.20 12.96 3.99
CA PRO A 59 -0.05 13.18 3.27
C PRO A 59 0.13 13.63 1.81
N ALA A 60 1.09 14.52 1.55
CA ALA A 60 1.34 14.99 0.19
C ALA A 60 1.84 13.87 -0.73
N SER A 61 2.73 13.01 -0.22
CA SER A 61 3.24 11.87 -0.98
C SER A 61 2.15 10.82 -1.21
N ALA A 62 1.30 10.61 -0.22
CA ALA A 62 0.18 9.68 -0.35
C ALA A 62 -0.81 10.16 -1.43
N ARG A 63 -1.09 11.47 -1.46
CA ARG A 63 -1.93 12.05 -2.50
C ARG A 63 -1.32 11.88 -3.90
N ARG A 64 -0.01 12.01 -4.00
CA ARG A 64 0.69 11.82 -5.27
C ARG A 64 0.59 10.37 -5.76
N LEU A 65 0.76 9.41 -4.85
CA LEU A 65 0.61 8.00 -5.20
C LEU A 65 -0.83 7.71 -5.66
N ALA A 66 -1.81 8.19 -4.92
CA ALA A 66 -3.21 8.01 -5.29
C ALA A 66 -3.51 8.64 -6.66
N ALA A 67 -2.98 9.83 -6.93
CA ALA A 67 -3.15 10.49 -8.22
C ALA A 67 -2.48 9.71 -9.36
N ALA A 68 -1.33 9.11 -9.11
CA ALA A 68 -0.65 8.28 -10.11
C ALA A 68 -1.48 7.05 -10.46
N ILE A 69 -2.07 6.40 -9.46
CA ILE A 69 -2.96 5.26 -9.68
C ILE A 69 -4.19 5.71 -10.49
N ALA A 70 -4.80 6.82 -10.12
CA ALA A 70 -5.95 7.37 -10.85
C ALA A 70 -5.59 7.70 -12.30
N ALA A 71 -4.42 8.28 -12.54
CA ALA A 71 -3.96 8.59 -13.89
C ALA A 71 -3.76 7.32 -14.73
N ALA A 72 -3.20 6.27 -14.13
CA ALA A 72 -3.03 4.99 -14.81
C ALA A 72 -4.38 4.38 -15.19
N LEU A 73 -5.36 4.43 -14.28
CA LEU A 73 -6.71 3.97 -14.57
C LEU A 73 -7.33 4.72 -15.75
N LYS A 74 -7.12 6.02 -15.80
CA LYS A 74 -7.61 6.85 -16.90
C LYS A 74 -6.97 6.46 -18.23
N GLU A 75 -5.67 6.17 -18.22
CA GLU A 75 -4.95 5.77 -19.43
C GLU A 75 -5.49 4.46 -20.01
N ILE A 76 -5.93 3.54 -19.18
CA ILE A 76 -6.50 2.27 -19.65
C ILE A 76 -8.01 2.33 -19.84
N GLY A 77 -8.62 3.53 -19.71
CA GLY A 77 -10.03 3.73 -19.97
C GLY A 77 -10.97 3.36 -18.81
N GLU A 78 -10.44 3.23 -17.61
CA GLU A 78 -11.22 2.84 -16.43
C GLU A 78 -11.43 4.00 -15.45
N ALA A 79 -11.41 5.20 -15.92
CA ALA A 79 -11.54 6.39 -15.07
C ALA A 79 -12.84 6.46 -14.29
#